data_1d68edcf27c83267c1a0f8cf8e877b8b
#
_entry.id   1d68edcf27c83267c1a0f8cf8e877b8b
#
_cell.length_a   1.000
_cell.length_b   1.000
_cell.length_c   1.000
_cell.angle_alpha   90.00
_cell.angle_beta   90.00
_cell.angle_gamma   90.00
#
_symmetry.space_group_name_H-M   'P 1'
#
loop_
_entity.id
_entity.type
_entity.pdbx_description
1 polymer ?
#
loop_
_entity_poly.entity_id
_entity_poly.type
_entity_poly.pdbx_seq_one_letter_code
_entity_poly.pdbx_strand_id
1 'polypeptide(L)'
;MGWTVQVGEWERDITFNFSPLFRTMIAGGIRQLAGATADEAATIIWHGFRSVSSTDEEGNHEIILTGSGPLVRGQNTVEEGLNALTELWQACIEARAGDEVMVF
;
A
#
# COMPACT_ATOMS: atom_id res chain seq x y z
N MET A 1 -2.38 -10.37 -14.26
CA MET A 1 -0.98 -9.96 -14.03
C MET A 1 -0.91 -9.12 -12.77
N GLY A 2 0.07 -9.37 -11.94
CA GLY A 2 0.19 -8.68 -10.68
C GLY A 2 1.48 -9.04 -9.96
N TRP A 3 1.59 -8.55 -8.74
CA TRP A 3 2.65 -8.92 -7.83
C TRP A 3 2.18 -10.02 -6.90
N THR A 4 3.09 -10.90 -6.48
CA THR A 4 2.89 -11.75 -5.33
C THR A 4 3.70 -11.13 -4.19
N VAL A 5 3.03 -10.76 -3.11
CA VAL A 5 3.65 -10.09 -1.97
C VAL A 5 3.60 -11.04 -0.78
N GLN A 6 4.75 -11.22 -0.12
CA GLN A 6 4.89 -12.08 1.06
C GLN A 6 5.53 -11.31 2.19
N VAL A 7 5.03 -11.52 3.40
CA VAL A 7 5.68 -11.11 4.63
C VAL A 7 5.34 -12.12 5.72
N GLY A 8 6.36 -12.74 6.33
CA GLY A 8 6.14 -13.83 7.27
C GLY A 8 5.39 -14.97 6.60
N GLU A 9 4.28 -15.39 7.20
CA GLU A 9 3.41 -16.44 6.65
C GLU A 9 2.29 -15.89 5.76
N TRP A 10 2.15 -14.57 5.69
CA TRP A 10 1.13 -13.92 4.88
C TRP A 10 1.60 -13.81 3.43
N GLU A 11 0.70 -14.12 2.51
CA GLU A 11 0.95 -13.99 1.07
C GLU A 11 -0.33 -13.54 0.39
N ARG A 12 -0.20 -12.67 -0.60
CA ARG A 12 -1.32 -12.24 -1.42
C ARG A 12 -0.87 -11.84 -2.82
N ASP A 13 -1.68 -12.17 -3.82
CA ASP A 13 -1.53 -11.64 -5.16
C ASP A 13 -2.25 -10.30 -5.25
N ILE A 14 -1.58 -9.29 -5.79
CA ILE A 14 -2.12 -7.94 -5.94
C ILE A 14 -1.97 -7.52 -7.40
N THR A 15 -3.08 -7.14 -8.02
CA THR A 15 -3.09 -6.80 -9.45
C THR A 15 -2.28 -5.52 -9.76
N PHE A 16 -1.60 -5.51 -10.90
CA PHE A 16 -0.91 -4.32 -11.42
C PHE A 16 -1.86 -3.14 -11.70
N ASN A 17 -3.17 -3.38 -11.72
CA ASN A 17 -4.15 -2.31 -11.91
C ASN A 17 -4.05 -1.22 -10.83
N PHE A 18 -3.48 -1.53 -9.67
CA PHE A 18 -3.28 -0.56 -8.60
C PHE A 18 -1.94 0.20 -8.71
N SER A 19 -1.14 -0.03 -9.75
CA SER A 19 0.17 0.61 -9.89
C SER A 19 0.13 2.13 -9.79
N PRO A 20 -0.79 2.84 -10.49
CA PRO A 20 -0.82 4.31 -10.37
C PRO A 20 -1.13 4.78 -8.95
N LEU A 21 -2.09 4.12 -8.28
CA LEU A 21 -2.46 4.43 -6.90
C LEU A 21 -1.27 4.25 -5.97
N PHE A 22 -0.61 3.10 -6.05
CA PHE A 22 0.52 2.79 -5.15
C PHE A 22 1.69 3.75 -5.38
N ARG A 23 1.96 4.14 -6.63
CA ARG A 23 3.02 5.13 -6.93
C ARG A 23 2.68 6.53 -6.44
N THR A 24 1.40 6.86 -6.32
CA THR A 24 0.96 8.12 -5.74
C THR A 24 1.22 8.14 -4.22
N MET A 25 1.04 7.01 -3.57
CA MET A 25 1.18 6.88 -2.12
C MET A 25 2.61 6.58 -1.68
N ILE A 26 3.32 5.79 -2.44
CA ILE A 26 4.67 5.31 -2.12
C ILE A 26 5.59 5.62 -3.29
N ALA A 27 6.64 6.39 -3.06
CA ALA A 27 7.64 6.69 -4.09
C ALA A 27 8.22 5.37 -4.63
N GLY A 28 8.11 5.15 -5.95
CA GLY A 28 8.55 3.90 -6.57
C GLY A 28 7.53 2.76 -6.51
N GLY A 29 6.38 2.96 -5.87
CA GLY A 29 5.30 1.99 -5.78
C GLY A 29 5.60 0.84 -4.82
N ILE A 30 4.83 -0.24 -4.96
CA ILE A 30 4.91 -1.38 -4.04
C ILE A 30 6.27 -2.11 -4.10
N ARG A 31 6.97 -2.04 -5.22
CA ARG A 31 8.29 -2.67 -5.36
C ARG A 31 9.35 -2.04 -4.45
N GLN A 32 9.14 -0.82 -3.98
CA GLN A 32 10.03 -0.19 -3.00
C GLN A 32 10.03 -0.92 -1.66
N LEU A 33 9.02 -1.73 -1.40
CA LEU A 33 8.94 -2.51 -0.18
C LEU A 33 9.76 -3.80 -0.25
N ALA A 34 10.19 -4.21 -1.44
CA ALA A 34 10.95 -5.44 -1.62
C ALA A 34 12.28 -5.38 -0.87
N GLY A 35 12.52 -6.33 0.02
CA GLY A 35 13.71 -6.40 0.85
C GLY A 35 13.67 -5.55 2.11
N ALA A 36 12.65 -4.71 2.29
CA ALA A 36 12.45 -3.97 3.53
C ALA A 36 12.03 -4.92 4.66
N THR A 37 12.42 -4.62 5.89
CA THR A 37 11.88 -5.36 7.03
C THR A 37 10.40 -5.02 7.22
N ALA A 38 9.68 -5.89 7.91
CA ALA A 38 8.26 -5.66 8.20
C ALA A 38 8.03 -4.30 8.87
N ASP A 39 8.88 -3.92 9.82
CA ASP A 39 8.77 -2.63 10.50
C ASP A 39 9.00 -1.45 9.55
N GLU A 40 10.02 -1.53 8.69
CA GLU A 40 10.30 -0.49 7.70
C GLU A 40 9.16 -0.37 6.70
N ALA A 41 8.66 -1.50 6.21
CA ALA A 41 7.55 -1.53 5.26
C ALA A 41 6.28 -0.95 5.86
N ALA A 42 5.96 -1.30 7.10
CA ALA A 42 4.80 -0.75 7.81
C ALA A 42 4.89 0.78 7.92
N THR A 43 6.07 1.30 8.24
CA THR A 43 6.31 2.74 8.34
C THR A 43 6.13 3.43 6.97
N ILE A 44 6.68 2.85 5.91
CA ILE A 44 6.54 3.39 4.55
C ILE A 44 5.06 3.44 4.14
N ILE A 45 4.33 2.36 4.37
CA ILE A 45 2.90 2.27 4.03
C ILE A 45 2.10 3.30 4.85
N TRP A 46 2.38 3.41 6.14
CA TRP A 46 1.72 4.38 7.01
C TRP A 46 1.92 5.80 6.51
N HIS A 47 3.15 6.18 6.17
CA HIS A 47 3.44 7.49 5.59
C HIS A 47 2.73 7.69 4.25
N GLY A 48 2.59 6.64 3.45
CA GLY A 48 1.82 6.68 2.20
C GLY A 48 0.36 7.03 2.45
N PHE A 49 -0.27 6.40 3.42
CA PHE A 49 -1.65 6.74 3.80
C PHE A 49 -1.76 8.17 4.33
N ARG A 50 -0.82 8.58 5.17
CA ARG A 50 -0.85 9.94 5.72
C ARG A 50 -0.66 11.01 4.65
N SER A 51 0.14 10.74 3.62
CA SER A 51 0.41 11.70 2.54
C SER A 51 -0.84 12.02 1.73
N VAL A 52 -1.82 11.12 1.69
CA VAL A 52 -3.06 11.27 0.94
C VAL A 52 -4.28 11.50 1.83
N SER A 53 -4.09 11.57 3.13
CA SER A 53 -5.20 11.83 4.06
C SER A 53 -5.18 13.27 4.54
N SER A 54 -6.38 13.82 4.78
CA SER A 54 -6.54 15.10 5.44
C SER A 54 -7.58 14.98 6.55
N THR A 55 -7.53 15.91 7.50
CA THR A 55 -8.52 15.99 8.57
C THR A 55 -9.34 17.24 8.35
N ASP A 56 -10.66 17.12 8.33
CA ASP A 56 -11.56 18.27 8.20
C ASP A 56 -11.69 19.01 9.53
N GLU A 57 -12.46 20.11 9.54
CA GLU A 57 -12.67 20.94 10.73
C GLU A 57 -13.38 20.20 11.87
N GLU A 58 -14.10 19.12 11.55
CA GLU A 58 -14.82 18.30 12.50
C GLU A 58 -13.98 17.12 13.03
N GLY A 59 -12.75 16.99 12.55
CA GLY A 59 -11.86 15.91 12.96
C GLY A 59 -12.01 14.62 12.17
N ASN A 60 -12.82 14.61 11.11
CA ASN A 60 -12.97 13.43 10.25
C ASN A 60 -11.78 13.32 9.30
N HIS A 61 -11.27 12.11 9.16
CA HIS A 61 -10.21 11.83 8.20
C HIS A 61 -10.80 11.54 6.82
N GLU A 62 -10.25 12.20 5.82
CA GLU A 62 -10.65 12.02 4.43
C GLU A 62 -9.42 11.68 3.59
N ILE A 63 -9.55 10.75 2.67
CA ILE A 63 -8.49 10.42 1.74
C ILE A 63 -8.64 11.27 0.50
N ILE A 64 -7.64 12.12 0.24
CA ILE A 64 -7.60 12.99 -0.92
C ILE A 64 -6.46 12.53 -1.82
N LEU A 65 -6.83 11.97 -2.97
CA LEU A 65 -5.88 11.52 -3.97
C LEU A 65 -5.82 12.57 -5.08
N THR A 66 -4.70 13.29 -5.13
CA THR A 66 -4.46 14.30 -6.15
C THR A 66 -3.53 13.73 -7.22
N GLY A 67 -3.84 14.00 -8.47
CA GLY A 67 -3.02 13.56 -9.59
C GLY A 67 -3.79 13.67 -10.90
N SER A 68 -3.07 13.63 -12.01
CA SER A 68 -3.68 13.59 -13.33
C SER A 68 -3.86 12.15 -13.79
N GLY A 69 -5.04 11.84 -14.30
CA GLY A 69 -5.36 10.54 -14.86
C GLY A 69 -5.91 9.54 -13.85
N PRO A 70 -6.30 8.35 -14.31
CA PRO A 70 -6.88 7.33 -13.47
C PRO A 70 -5.85 6.73 -12.52
N LEU A 71 -6.23 6.57 -11.24
CA LEU A 71 -5.39 5.99 -10.21
C LEU A 71 -5.43 4.46 -10.22
N VAL A 72 -6.47 3.88 -10.79
CA VAL A 72 -6.65 2.43 -10.86
C VAL A 72 -7.06 2.08 -12.28
N ARG A 73 -6.51 1.00 -12.80
CA ARG A 73 -6.80 0.52 -14.16
C ARG A 73 -7.88 -0.55 -14.14
N GLY A 74 -8.47 -0.81 -15.32
CA GLY A 74 -9.46 -1.87 -15.48
C GLY A 74 -10.71 -1.61 -14.67
N GLN A 75 -11.29 -2.68 -14.13
CA GLN A 75 -12.54 -2.62 -13.36
C GLN A 75 -12.34 -2.54 -11.86
N ASN A 76 -11.09 -2.47 -11.40
CA ASN A 76 -10.80 -2.32 -9.98
C ASN A 76 -11.07 -0.90 -9.50
N THR A 77 -11.32 -0.75 -8.21
CA THR A 77 -11.62 0.54 -7.59
C THR A 77 -10.46 0.99 -6.70
N VAL A 78 -10.42 2.29 -6.42
CA VAL A 78 -9.44 2.86 -5.48
C VAL A 78 -9.60 2.21 -4.10
N GLU A 79 -10.84 1.99 -3.66
CA GLU A 79 -11.13 1.34 -2.38
C GLU A 79 -10.51 -0.05 -2.30
N GLU A 80 -10.63 -0.84 -3.36
CA GLU A 80 -10.00 -2.17 -3.41
C GLU A 80 -8.48 -2.09 -3.26
N GLY A 81 -7.86 -1.11 -3.91
CA GLY A 81 -6.41 -0.87 -3.80
C GLY A 81 -5.99 -0.45 -2.40
N LEU A 82 -6.75 0.44 -1.78
CA LEU A 82 -6.50 0.87 -0.40
C LEU A 82 -6.66 -0.29 0.58
N ASN A 83 -7.66 -1.15 0.37
CA ASN A 83 -7.88 -2.33 1.19
C ASN A 83 -6.72 -3.32 1.07
N ALA A 84 -6.22 -3.54 -0.15
CA ALA A 84 -5.07 -4.41 -0.36
C ALA A 84 -3.84 -3.89 0.39
N LEU A 85 -3.59 -2.59 0.33
CA LEU A 85 -2.46 -1.97 1.03
C LEU A 85 -2.64 -2.01 2.54
N THR A 86 -3.86 -1.85 3.04
CA THR A 86 -4.18 -1.99 4.47
C THR A 86 -3.91 -3.40 4.97
N GLU A 87 -4.29 -4.42 4.20
CA GLU A 87 -4.01 -5.81 4.56
C GLU A 87 -2.50 -6.07 4.62
N LEU A 88 -1.74 -5.54 3.68
CA LEU A 88 -0.28 -5.66 3.70
C LEU A 88 0.31 -4.98 4.93
N TRP A 89 -0.18 -3.78 5.26
CA TRP A 89 0.25 -3.06 6.45
C TRP A 89 -0.01 -3.87 7.72
N GLN A 90 -1.20 -4.44 7.86
CA GLN A 90 -1.55 -5.29 8.99
C GLN A 90 -0.65 -6.52 9.06
N ALA A 91 -0.37 -7.15 7.92
CA ALA A 91 0.54 -8.30 7.87
C ALA A 91 1.95 -7.91 8.35
N CYS A 92 2.42 -6.72 7.99
CA CYS A 92 3.72 -6.22 8.45
C CYS A 92 3.72 -5.95 9.97
N ILE A 93 2.63 -5.41 10.52
CA ILE A 93 2.50 -5.17 11.96
C ILE A 93 2.50 -6.48 12.74
N GLU A 94 1.86 -7.52 12.22
CA GLU A 94 1.75 -8.82 12.87
C GLU A 94 2.97 -9.71 12.67
N ALA A 95 3.80 -9.40 11.69
CA ALA A 95 5.01 -10.17 11.40
C ALA A 95 6.09 -9.91 12.46
N ARG A 96 7.10 -10.77 12.49
CA ARG A 96 8.29 -10.54 13.31
C ARG A 96 9.07 -9.36 12.74
N ALA A 97 9.67 -8.56 13.62
CA ALA A 97 10.35 -7.33 13.22
C ALA A 97 11.41 -7.53 12.14
N GLY A 98 12.10 -8.65 12.16
CA GLY A 98 13.15 -8.98 11.18
C GLY A 98 12.68 -9.64 9.90
N ASP A 99 11.38 -9.96 9.77
CA ASP A 99 10.86 -10.55 8.53
C ASP A 99 10.94 -9.53 7.41
N GLU A 100 11.34 -9.97 6.24
CA GLU A 100 11.45 -9.11 5.07
C GLU A 100 10.22 -9.24 4.18
N VAL A 101 9.86 -8.14 3.54
CA VAL A 101 8.81 -8.12 2.53
C VAL A 101 9.42 -8.60 1.21
N MET A 102 8.77 -9.58 0.60
CA MET A 102 9.14 -10.10 -0.72
C MET A 102 8.09 -9.69 -1.73
N VAL A 103 8.54 -9.17 -2.87
CA VAL A 103 7.65 -8.78 -3.97
C VAL A 103 8.15 -9.46 -5.24
N PHE A 104 7.31 -10.31 -5.80
CA PHE A 104 7.65 -11.08 -7.01
C PHE A 104 6.91 -10.60 -8.24
#